data_27be65abd0fdf523de1f7ab1bfbd1a19
#
_entry.id   27be65abd0fdf523de1f7ab1bfbd1a19
#
_cell.length_a   1.000
_cell.length_b   1.000
_cell.length_c   1.000
_cell.angle_alpha   90.00
_cell.angle_beta   90.00
_cell.angle_gamma   90.00
#
_symmetry.space_group_name_H-M   'P 1'
#
loop_
_entity.id
_entity.type
_entity.pdbx_description
1 polymer ?
#
loop_
_entity_poly.entity_id
_entity_poly.type
_entity_poly.pdbx_seq_one_letter_code
_entity_poly.pdbx_strand_id
1 'polypeptide(L)'
;FGYPRVNNDVGFLGRTHVYRFFIQDPVFFEKGLKVTIEHGHNNCLTLDLATVAYWYQDKATAVPTIPDKAGRKLKPMVNNVMMHKWRHEWRKNKGNKADLWGNE
;
A
#
# COMPACT_ATOMS: atom_id res chain seq x y z
N PHE A 1 1.62 -16.44 -7.91
CA PHE A 1 1.40 -15.00 -7.74
C PHE A 1 1.49 -14.28 -9.08
N GLY A 2 0.95 -13.08 -9.20
CA GLY A 2 1.05 -12.30 -10.41
C GLY A 2 1.29 -10.81 -10.15
N TYR A 3 1.88 -10.16 -11.13
CA TYR A 3 2.20 -8.73 -11.10
C TYR A 3 1.79 -8.08 -12.43
N PRO A 4 0.49 -8.01 -12.72
CA PRO A 4 0.03 -7.31 -13.90
C PRO A 4 0.17 -5.80 -13.70
N ARG A 5 1.09 -5.18 -14.41
CA ARG A 5 1.23 -3.73 -14.42
C ARG A 5 0.08 -3.13 -15.21
N VAL A 6 -0.68 -2.29 -14.58
CA VAL A 6 -1.89 -1.72 -15.20
C VAL A 6 -1.60 -0.42 -15.95
N ASN A 7 -0.43 0.18 -15.78
CA ASN A 7 -0.08 1.44 -16.41
C ASN A 7 1.33 1.45 -17.00
N ASN A 8 1.49 2.19 -18.10
CA ASN A 8 2.72 2.27 -18.88
C ASN A 8 3.70 3.33 -18.40
N ASP A 9 3.57 3.79 -17.17
CA ASP A 9 4.50 4.79 -16.65
C ASP A 9 5.90 4.24 -16.40
N VAL A 10 6.86 5.13 -16.52
CA VAL A 10 8.27 4.82 -16.31
C VAL A 10 8.52 4.50 -14.83
N GLY A 11 9.26 3.44 -14.57
CA GLY A 11 9.61 3.02 -13.22
C GLY A 11 8.43 2.39 -12.46
N PHE A 12 8.28 2.70 -11.19
CA PHE A 12 7.23 2.22 -10.30
C PHE A 12 6.09 3.23 -10.08
N LEU A 13 6.05 4.26 -10.91
CA LEU A 13 4.98 5.26 -10.90
C LEU A 13 3.72 4.72 -11.57
N GLY A 14 2.57 5.30 -11.24
CA GLY A 14 1.30 4.90 -11.82
C GLY A 14 0.56 3.87 -10.98
N ARG A 15 -0.24 3.04 -11.62
CA ARG A 15 -1.07 2.04 -10.97
C ARG A 15 -0.49 0.65 -11.13
N THR A 16 -0.39 -0.06 -10.03
CA THR A 16 0.15 -1.42 -10.00
C THR A 16 -0.83 -2.34 -9.30
N HIS A 17 -1.03 -3.50 -9.84
CA HIS A 17 -1.82 -4.57 -9.25
C HIS A 17 -0.92 -5.78 -9.00
N VAL A 18 -0.97 -6.32 -7.80
CA VAL A 18 -0.28 -7.56 -7.41
C VAL A 18 -1.26 -8.49 -6.71
N TYR A 19 -1.10 -9.78 -6.91
CA TYR A 19 -1.83 -10.79 -6.17
C TYR A 19 -0.96 -11.98 -5.80
N ARG A 20 -1.30 -12.64 -4.72
CA ARG A 20 -0.70 -13.92 -4.32
C ARG A 20 -1.76 -14.81 -3.69
N PHE A 21 -1.76 -16.07 -4.12
CA PHE A 21 -2.51 -17.13 -3.46
C PHE A 21 -1.54 -17.99 -2.66
N PHE A 22 -1.82 -18.14 -1.37
CA PHE A 22 -1.06 -18.98 -0.44
C PHE A 22 -1.64 -20.38 -0.38
N ILE A 23 -1.55 -21.13 -1.48
CA ILE A 23 -2.12 -22.49 -1.60
C ILE A 23 -1.11 -23.54 -1.16
N GLN A 24 0.14 -23.42 -1.60
CA GLN A 24 1.20 -24.36 -1.28
C GLN A 24 1.91 -24.01 0.05
N ASP A 25 1.92 -22.74 0.41
CA ASP A 25 2.54 -22.19 1.60
C ASP A 25 1.52 -21.38 2.43
N PRO A 26 0.46 -22.02 2.95
CA PRO A 26 -0.60 -21.30 3.66
C PRO A 26 -0.07 -20.67 4.95
N VAL A 27 -0.61 -19.50 5.29
CA VAL A 27 -0.33 -18.83 6.56
C VAL A 27 -1.41 -19.22 7.56
N PHE A 28 -1.03 -20.01 8.57
CA PHE A 28 -1.95 -20.44 9.60
C PHE A 28 -2.03 -19.43 10.73
N PHE A 29 -3.21 -19.29 11.32
CA PHE A 29 -3.43 -18.50 12.52
C PHE A 29 -4.52 -19.13 13.39
N GLU A 30 -4.42 -19.00 14.70
CA GLU A 30 -5.40 -19.51 15.66
C GLU A 30 -6.35 -18.45 16.18
N LYS A 31 -5.83 -17.27 16.53
CA LYS A 31 -6.61 -16.19 17.15
C LYS A 31 -6.76 -14.95 16.26
N GLY A 32 -5.85 -14.74 15.38
CA GLY A 32 -5.88 -13.59 14.49
C GLY A 32 -4.63 -13.45 13.64
N LEU A 33 -4.78 -12.72 12.55
CA LEU A 33 -3.71 -12.38 11.62
C LEU A 33 -3.77 -10.89 11.32
N LYS A 34 -2.63 -10.23 11.39
CA LYS A 34 -2.48 -8.83 10.96
C LYS A 34 -1.52 -8.79 9.78
N VAL A 35 -2.01 -8.27 8.68
CA VAL A 35 -1.19 -8.02 7.48
C VAL A 35 -1.03 -6.51 7.31
N THR A 36 0.19 -6.07 7.07
CA THR A 36 0.51 -4.66 6.83
C THR A 36 1.28 -4.51 5.54
N ILE A 37 1.08 -3.39 4.87
CA ILE A 37 1.77 -3.04 3.63
C ILE A 37 2.50 -1.73 3.88
N GLU A 38 3.82 -1.75 3.69
CA GLU A 38 4.64 -0.56 3.72
C GLU A 38 4.47 0.23 2.41
N HIS A 39 4.35 1.54 2.51
CA HIS A 39 4.16 2.43 1.37
C HIS A 39 5.30 3.45 1.25
N GLY A 40 6.42 2.99 0.72
CA GLY A 40 7.69 3.70 0.65
C GLY A 40 8.51 3.56 1.93
N HIS A 41 9.73 4.07 1.92
CA HIS A 41 10.63 3.98 3.06
C HIS A 41 10.01 4.62 4.31
N ASN A 42 9.89 3.84 5.37
CA ASN A 42 9.22 4.24 6.60
C ASN A 42 7.82 4.87 6.39
N ASN A 43 7.06 4.36 5.43
CA ASN A 43 5.71 4.84 5.08
C ASN A 43 5.67 6.33 4.69
N CYS A 44 6.70 6.83 4.02
CA CYS A 44 6.78 8.25 3.64
C CYS A 44 5.86 8.65 2.47
N LEU A 45 5.32 7.69 1.71
CA LEU A 45 4.46 7.97 0.57
C LEU A 45 2.98 7.98 0.96
N THR A 46 2.22 8.88 0.37
CA THR A 46 0.77 8.95 0.52
C THR A 46 0.09 8.33 -0.70
N LEU A 47 -0.06 7.01 -0.68
CA LEU A 47 -0.60 6.25 -1.79
C LEU A 47 -2.09 5.97 -1.61
N ASP A 48 -2.80 5.81 -2.73
CA ASP A 48 -4.15 5.25 -2.76
C ASP A 48 -4.04 3.73 -2.89
N LEU A 49 -4.27 3.02 -1.80
CA LEU A 49 -4.14 1.58 -1.74
C LEU A 49 -5.51 0.93 -1.56
N ALA A 50 -5.78 -0.10 -2.36
CA ALA A 50 -6.92 -0.96 -2.20
C ALA A 50 -6.44 -2.41 -2.05
N THR A 51 -6.88 -3.10 -1.02
CA THR A 51 -6.50 -4.48 -0.75
C THR A 51 -7.73 -5.35 -0.57
N VAL A 52 -7.60 -6.60 -0.98
CA VAL A 52 -8.60 -7.65 -0.72
C VAL A 52 -7.86 -8.85 -0.15
N ALA A 53 -8.34 -9.38 0.96
CA ALA A 53 -7.83 -10.60 1.54
C ALA A 53 -8.92 -11.67 1.57
N TYR A 54 -8.53 -12.91 1.28
CA TYR A 54 -9.38 -14.09 1.39
C TYR A 54 -8.77 -15.05 2.39
N TRP A 55 -9.59 -15.56 3.30
CA TRP A 55 -9.15 -16.55 4.29
C TRP A 55 -10.29 -17.48 4.68
N TYR A 56 -9.94 -18.58 5.30
CA TYR A 56 -10.89 -19.53 5.90
C TYR A 56 -10.88 -19.36 7.42
N GLN A 57 -12.05 -19.43 8.02
CA GLN A 57 -12.22 -19.38 9.47
C GLN A 57 -13.46 -20.18 9.89
N ASP A 58 -13.49 -20.61 11.13
CA ASP A 58 -14.57 -21.44 11.69
C ASP A 58 -15.84 -20.66 12.04
N LYS A 59 -15.72 -19.35 12.30
CA LYS A 59 -16.83 -18.48 12.68
C LYS A 59 -16.83 -17.20 11.86
N ALA A 60 -18.01 -16.79 11.43
CA ALA A 60 -18.17 -15.50 10.76
C ALA A 60 -17.82 -14.34 11.70
N THR A 61 -17.06 -13.38 11.22
CA THR A 61 -16.74 -12.14 11.91
C THR A 61 -17.29 -10.95 11.13
N ALA A 62 -17.46 -9.83 11.81
CA ALA A 62 -17.83 -8.59 11.16
C ALA A 62 -16.73 -8.18 10.16
N VAL A 63 -17.14 -7.83 8.96
CA VAL A 63 -16.24 -7.28 7.93
C VAL A 63 -16.18 -5.76 8.03
N PRO A 64 -15.04 -5.14 7.70
CA PRO A 64 -14.95 -3.70 7.62
C PRO A 64 -15.95 -3.12 6.63
N THR A 65 -16.48 -1.95 6.92
CA THR A 65 -17.36 -1.25 5.99
C THR A 65 -16.60 -0.86 4.73
N ILE A 66 -17.14 -1.25 3.59
CA ILE A 66 -16.60 -0.83 2.29
C ILE A 66 -16.88 0.66 2.12
N PRO A 67 -15.91 1.47 1.68
CA PRO A 67 -16.14 2.88 1.40
C PRO A 67 -17.29 3.09 0.40
N ASP A 68 -18.02 4.17 0.55
CA ASP A 68 -19.08 4.55 -0.37
C ASP A 68 -18.54 4.85 -1.79
N LYS A 69 -19.45 5.12 -2.73
CA LYS A 69 -19.08 5.41 -4.12
C LYS A 69 -18.13 6.63 -4.23
N ALA A 70 -18.29 7.64 -3.37
CA ALA A 70 -17.44 8.82 -3.37
C ALA A 70 -16.02 8.50 -2.90
N GLY A 71 -15.90 7.68 -1.86
CA GLY A 71 -14.61 7.22 -1.32
C GLY A 71 -13.84 6.29 -2.26
N ARG A 72 -14.53 5.66 -3.23
CA ARG A 72 -13.92 4.73 -4.20
C ARG A 72 -13.53 5.37 -5.53
N LYS A 73 -13.57 6.70 -5.66
CA LYS A 73 -13.13 7.39 -6.86
C LYS A 73 -11.65 7.20 -7.09
N LEU A 74 -11.27 6.97 -8.35
CA LEU A 74 -9.87 6.91 -8.75
C LEU A 74 -9.16 8.22 -8.38
N LYS A 75 -8.03 8.08 -7.71
CA LYS A 75 -7.14 9.20 -7.39
C LYS A 75 -6.23 9.51 -8.58
N PRO A 76 -5.69 10.73 -8.69
CA PRO A 76 -4.68 11.05 -9.67
C PRO A 76 -3.50 10.08 -9.61
N MET A 77 -2.88 9.83 -10.74
CA MET A 77 -1.66 9.00 -10.76
C MET A 77 -0.51 9.73 -10.07
N VAL A 78 0.25 8.96 -9.31
CA VAL A 78 1.45 9.47 -8.63
C VAL A 78 2.50 9.85 -9.67
N ASN A 79 3.10 11.00 -9.51
CA ASN A 79 4.21 11.49 -10.30
C ASN A 79 5.41 11.88 -9.42
N ASN A 80 6.54 12.17 -10.05
CA ASN A 80 7.76 12.52 -9.35
C ASN A 80 7.61 13.72 -8.40
N VAL A 81 6.87 14.74 -8.81
CA VAL A 81 6.64 15.94 -7.99
C VAL A 81 5.92 15.59 -6.69
N MET A 82 4.88 14.74 -6.77
CA MET A 82 4.16 14.26 -5.59
C MET A 82 5.06 13.46 -4.66
N MET A 83 5.90 12.57 -5.20
CA MET A 83 6.83 11.78 -4.42
C MET A 83 7.86 12.65 -3.69
N HIS A 84 8.44 13.63 -4.37
CA HIS A 84 9.37 14.59 -3.76
C HIS A 84 8.71 15.42 -2.66
N LYS A 85 7.47 15.87 -2.88
CA LYS A 85 6.70 16.60 -1.88
C LYS A 85 6.47 15.75 -0.63
N TRP A 86 5.99 14.51 -0.76
CA TRP A 86 5.76 13.61 0.38
C TRP A 86 7.05 13.30 1.14
N ARG A 87 8.14 13.03 0.42
CA ARG A 87 9.45 12.81 1.01
C ARG A 87 9.91 14.02 1.82
N HIS A 88 9.75 15.22 1.26
CA HIS A 88 10.10 16.45 1.93
C HIS A 88 9.27 16.68 3.20
N GLU A 89 7.96 16.49 3.13
CA GLU A 89 7.06 16.59 4.28
C GLU A 89 7.42 15.57 5.36
N TRP A 90 7.69 14.33 4.98
CA TRP A 90 8.13 13.28 5.89
C TRP A 90 9.44 13.67 6.61
N ARG A 91 10.45 14.15 5.89
CA ARG A 91 11.71 14.63 6.46
C ARG A 91 11.49 15.78 7.44
N LYS A 92 10.66 16.75 7.05
CA LYS A 92 10.31 17.89 7.90
C LYS A 92 9.69 17.43 9.22
N ASN A 93 8.76 16.48 9.17
CA ASN A 93 8.12 15.90 10.34
C ASN A 93 9.09 15.10 11.23
N LYS A 94 10.22 14.65 10.70
CA LYS A 94 11.31 13.98 11.42
C LYS A 94 12.45 14.92 11.83
N GLY A 95 12.26 16.23 11.70
CA GLY A 95 13.23 17.24 12.10
C GLY A 95 14.39 17.46 11.12
N ASN A 96 14.24 17.05 9.86
CA ASN A 96 15.23 17.25 8.78
C ASN A 96 16.65 16.76 9.12
N LYS A 97 16.79 15.70 9.90
CA LYS A 97 18.07 15.14 10.25
C LYS A 97 18.85 14.70 9.01
N ALA A 98 20.17 14.88 9.00
CA ALA A 98 21.02 14.59 7.84
C ALA A 98 21.08 13.09 7.49
N ASP A 99 20.92 12.21 8.48
CA ASP A 99 20.93 10.75 8.34
C ASP A 99 19.61 10.16 7.79
N LEU A 100 18.59 10.99 7.62
CA LEU A 100 17.32 10.52 7.04
C LEU A 100 17.43 10.31 5.54
N TRP A 101 16.81 9.23 5.07
CA TRP A 101 16.67 8.93 3.65
C TRP A 101 16.11 10.10 2.84
N GLY A 102 16.61 10.27 1.62
CA GLY A 102 16.13 11.29 0.71
C GLY A 102 16.76 12.66 0.91
N ASN A 103 17.96 12.70 1.42
CA ASN A 103 18.78 13.93 1.56
C ASN A 103 19.73 14.14 0.36
N GLU A 104 19.41 13.58 -0.77
CA GLU A 104 20.16 13.67 -2.01
C GLU A 104 19.90 14.99 -2.75
#